data_fc1895d87f140e9a373b82b6f958e01f
#
_entry.id   fc1895d87f140e9a373b82b6f958e01f
#
_cell.length_a   1.000
_cell.length_b   1.000
_cell.length_c   1.000
_cell.angle_alpha   90.00
_cell.angle_beta   90.00
_cell.angle_gamma   90.00
#
_symmetry.space_group_name_H-M   'P 1'
#
loop_
_entity.id
_entity.type
_entity.pdbx_description
1 polymer ?
#
loop_
_entity_poly.entity_id
_entity_poly.type
_entity_poly.pdbx_seq_one_letter_code
_entity_poly.pdbx_strand_id
1 'polypeptide(L)'
;MANFSLQLQADNLPETIIESVFVEGPWAPILARMLTGENILVEGCRGVGKTMLMRTAAKRLQNSYREGSKMLGVHTTFKRYLATLPPPAAQNTDSPDLGNFRAWINAKILGAVQDVVRDIKGDAFLAQLDLLGSTNWQKVISILESTYRGGTDTHALLSDLGLSSHVIVSLQGYTFTSDQLRIVSKQLNLELLVLFLDDAAHALDTRAQGAFFTAIKSLYDPGLAFKISVYPAVTRYGIDFSYGHDAVVVPIGEIPKRDHLDAFIDLISKRRQVADEEGKRYFDAILSNKDWAELLVFCSNANPRGLLKLMAQIQTQLAGRDVISLRFEDIRLAINVVMDKHLENMVPGVIKDLDARLLKASEYLLDELRQKIADKPGPYASGKPRGYLAVTNSMQVPYLCQAALKLLVAANVIVPEGPARLSKRETGTLYLLHPGFMFRDNVIGGSEKGTLSANDWLQYFSGLSSRVHAEITKSAEMWSELVAEANAEPCGKCQNGHPMFDPRQNCEVCGSPGIGMSPVNLLLDKDIAVLELSNALKDRLKLAGFSTVRQLFEASDAQIDAVEYVGEMRTQLIRNAVSAAVDEFVAG
;
A
#
# COMPACT_ATOMS: atom_id res chain seq x y z
N MET A 1 -20.46 20.33 1.22
CA MET A 1 -19.05 20.03 1.55
C MET A 1 -18.77 18.61 1.08
N ALA A 2 -17.58 18.36 0.54
CA ALA A 2 -17.22 16.97 0.18
C ALA A 2 -17.21 16.10 1.44
N ASN A 3 -17.83 14.92 1.36
CA ASN A 3 -17.90 13.98 2.49
C ASN A 3 -16.59 13.16 2.56
N PHE A 4 -15.74 13.44 3.53
CA PHE A 4 -14.46 12.76 3.75
C PHE A 4 -14.54 11.67 4.83
N SER A 5 -15.71 11.42 5.38
CA SER A 5 -15.86 10.53 6.55
C SER A 5 -15.43 9.09 6.28
N LEU A 6 -15.68 8.57 5.08
CA LEU A 6 -15.27 7.23 4.66
C LEU A 6 -14.14 7.25 3.63
N GLN A 7 -13.39 8.36 3.51
CA GLN A 7 -12.23 8.42 2.63
C GLN A 7 -11.18 7.38 3.04
N LEU A 8 -10.91 6.42 2.16
CA LEU A 8 -10.02 5.28 2.41
C LEU A 8 -8.54 5.64 2.32
N GLN A 9 -8.21 6.62 1.47
CA GLN A 9 -6.83 7.03 1.21
C GLN A 9 -6.52 8.32 1.96
N ALA A 10 -5.51 8.27 2.81
CA ALA A 10 -5.08 9.43 3.60
C ALA A 10 -4.61 10.59 2.71
N ASP A 11 -4.03 10.30 1.52
CA ASP A 11 -3.57 11.34 0.59
C ASP A 11 -4.69 12.21 0.05
N ASN A 12 -5.89 11.67 -0.05
CA ASN A 12 -7.07 12.41 -0.53
C ASN A 12 -7.75 13.23 0.57
N LEU A 13 -7.23 13.18 1.81
CA LEU A 13 -7.73 14.03 2.90
C LEU A 13 -7.09 15.41 2.81
N PRO A 14 -7.89 16.49 2.94
CA PRO A 14 -7.35 17.84 3.06
C PRO A 14 -6.42 17.97 4.26
N GLU A 15 -5.36 18.78 4.11
CA GLU A 15 -4.39 19.05 5.19
C GLU A 15 -5.06 19.60 6.47
N THR A 16 -6.17 20.31 6.30
CA THR A 16 -6.91 20.94 7.40
C THR A 16 -7.59 19.97 8.34
N ILE A 17 -7.89 18.74 7.88
CA ILE A 17 -8.62 17.76 8.68
C ILE A 17 -7.75 16.57 9.14
N ILE A 18 -6.50 16.48 8.70
CA ILE A 18 -5.63 15.34 9.02
C ILE A 18 -5.51 15.13 10.53
N GLU A 19 -5.16 16.18 11.27
CA GLU A 19 -4.99 16.08 12.72
C GLU A 19 -6.30 15.77 13.45
N SER A 20 -7.44 16.29 12.96
CA SER A 20 -8.74 16.05 13.58
C SER A 20 -9.23 14.60 13.45
N VAL A 21 -8.81 13.89 12.37
CA VAL A 21 -9.20 12.51 12.12
C VAL A 21 -8.11 11.49 12.51
N PHE A 22 -6.92 11.96 12.92
CA PHE A 22 -5.85 11.09 13.38
C PHE A 22 -6.09 10.65 14.84
N VAL A 23 -5.91 9.36 15.09
CA VAL A 23 -5.98 8.78 16.44
C VAL A 23 -4.57 8.42 16.87
N GLU A 24 -4.12 8.97 18.00
CA GLU A 24 -2.79 8.65 18.52
C GLU A 24 -2.72 7.24 19.10
N GLY A 25 -3.53 6.97 20.10
CA GLY A 25 -3.67 5.65 20.71
C GLY A 25 -2.38 4.84 20.72
N PRO A 26 -2.39 3.63 20.15
CA PRO A 26 -1.23 2.75 20.11
C PRO A 26 -0.10 3.28 19.21
N TRP A 27 -0.35 4.28 18.36
CA TRP A 27 0.66 4.89 17.48
C TRP A 27 1.42 6.05 18.12
N ALA A 28 1.04 6.50 19.32
CA ALA A 28 1.71 7.62 19.99
C ALA A 28 3.23 7.43 20.18
N PRO A 29 3.75 6.26 20.60
CA PRO A 29 5.19 6.05 20.72
C PRO A 29 5.91 6.10 19.36
N ILE A 30 5.26 5.60 18.31
CA ILE A 30 5.81 5.63 16.94
C ILE A 30 5.83 7.07 16.44
N LEU A 31 4.74 7.80 16.64
CA LEU A 31 4.65 9.21 16.27
C LEU A 31 5.74 10.05 16.97
N ALA A 32 5.99 9.82 18.25
CA ALA A 32 7.07 10.50 18.97
C ALA A 32 8.46 10.26 18.31
N ARG A 33 8.75 9.03 17.89
CA ARG A 33 9.98 8.72 17.16
C ARG A 33 10.03 9.36 15.77
N MET A 34 8.88 9.50 15.09
CA MET A 34 8.83 10.18 13.79
C MET A 34 9.25 11.66 13.86
N LEU A 35 9.13 12.28 15.04
CA LEU A 35 9.49 13.69 15.28
C LEU A 35 10.98 13.88 15.66
N THR A 36 11.81 12.85 15.60
CA THR A 36 13.23 12.91 15.95
C THR A 36 14.14 12.92 14.72
N GLY A 37 15.44 13.13 14.93
CA GLY A 37 16.49 13.04 13.89
C GLY A 37 16.87 11.61 13.49
N GLU A 38 16.21 10.57 14.01
CA GLU A 38 16.51 9.19 13.70
C GLU A 38 16.06 8.82 12.28
N ASN A 39 16.87 8.12 11.50
CA ASN A 39 16.42 7.55 10.23
C ASN A 39 15.57 6.31 10.50
N ILE A 40 14.36 6.27 9.95
CA ILE A 40 13.35 5.24 10.25
C ILE A 40 12.77 4.64 8.98
N LEU A 41 12.71 3.31 8.94
CA LEU A 41 11.84 2.55 8.05
C LEU A 41 10.54 2.24 8.78
N VAL A 42 9.45 2.84 8.34
CA VAL A 42 8.10 2.56 8.86
C VAL A 42 7.56 1.35 8.14
N GLU A 43 7.72 0.18 8.75
CA GLU A 43 7.36 -1.09 8.14
C GLU A 43 5.96 -1.52 8.55
N GLY A 44 5.12 -1.82 7.57
CA GLY A 44 3.78 -2.31 7.84
C GLY A 44 3.04 -2.68 6.56
N CYS A 45 2.07 -3.57 6.69
CA CYS A 45 1.24 -3.98 5.57
C CYS A 45 0.35 -2.80 5.10
N ARG A 46 -0.43 -3.07 4.08
CA ARG A 46 -1.27 -2.05 3.45
C ARG A 46 -2.43 -1.64 4.33
N GLY A 47 -2.72 -0.33 4.34
CA GLY A 47 -3.87 0.20 5.06
C GLY A 47 -3.68 0.41 6.56
N VAL A 48 -2.53 0.04 7.14
CA VAL A 48 -2.24 0.18 8.59
C VAL A 48 -2.04 1.62 9.06
N GLY A 49 -2.12 2.60 8.15
CA GLY A 49 -2.07 4.02 8.53
C GLY A 49 -0.71 4.70 8.37
N LYS A 50 0.28 4.10 7.67
CA LYS A 50 1.61 4.72 7.44
C LYS A 50 1.53 6.14 6.91
N THR A 51 0.80 6.37 5.83
CA THR A 51 0.59 7.69 5.23
C THR A 51 0.00 8.69 6.23
N MET A 52 -1.00 8.26 6.98
CA MET A 52 -1.65 9.11 7.98
C MET A 52 -0.68 9.54 9.08
N LEU A 53 0.12 8.60 9.58
CA LEU A 53 1.15 8.84 10.59
C LEU A 53 2.21 9.82 10.05
N MET A 54 2.70 9.61 8.83
CA MET A 54 3.73 10.45 8.21
C MET A 54 3.24 11.87 7.95
N ARG A 55 2.03 12.02 7.41
CA ARG A 55 1.43 13.35 7.17
C ARG A 55 1.18 14.09 8.48
N THR A 56 0.67 13.40 9.52
CA THR A 56 0.48 14.00 10.85
C THR A 56 1.82 14.44 11.45
N ALA A 57 2.85 13.60 11.37
CA ALA A 57 4.18 13.95 11.88
C ALA A 57 4.78 15.15 11.14
N ALA A 58 4.71 15.17 9.81
CA ALA A 58 5.17 16.30 9.00
C ALA A 58 4.44 17.59 9.38
N LYS A 59 3.12 17.54 9.52
CA LYS A 59 2.30 18.71 9.92
C LYS A 59 2.66 19.22 11.30
N ARG A 60 2.89 18.33 12.28
CA ARG A 60 3.33 18.74 13.62
C ARG A 60 4.69 19.42 13.60
N LEU A 61 5.65 18.94 12.83
CA LEU A 61 6.94 19.61 12.68
C LEU A 61 6.79 20.98 11.99
N GLN A 62 5.91 21.11 11.00
CA GLN A 62 5.60 22.41 10.38
C GLN A 62 4.98 23.38 11.37
N ASN A 63 4.04 22.93 12.20
CA ASN A 63 3.42 23.78 13.23
C ASN A 63 4.45 24.19 14.29
N SER A 64 5.25 23.25 14.80
CA SER A 64 6.34 23.54 15.73
C SER A 64 7.37 24.52 15.14
N TYR A 65 7.69 24.42 13.85
CA TYR A 65 8.57 25.38 13.18
C TYR A 65 7.97 26.79 13.17
N ARG A 66 6.66 26.93 12.93
CA ARG A 66 5.96 28.23 13.01
C ARG A 66 6.00 28.82 14.43
N GLU A 67 6.08 27.97 15.45
CA GLU A 67 6.20 28.32 16.87
C GLU A 67 7.66 28.57 17.32
N GLY A 68 8.64 28.49 16.41
CA GLY A 68 10.05 28.81 16.68
C GLY A 68 10.98 27.61 16.82
N SER A 69 10.51 26.39 16.61
CA SER A 69 11.39 25.22 16.50
C SER A 69 12.31 25.36 15.29
N LYS A 70 13.47 24.71 15.33
CA LYS A 70 14.43 24.63 14.21
C LYS A 70 14.33 23.30 13.45
N MET A 71 13.24 22.58 13.61
CA MET A 71 12.96 21.35 12.90
C MET A 71 11.80 21.57 11.93
N LEU A 72 11.96 21.06 10.69
CA LEU A 72 10.92 21.17 9.68
C LEU A 72 10.63 19.82 9.05
N GLY A 73 9.36 19.45 8.93
CA GLY A 73 8.91 18.21 8.28
C GLY A 73 8.38 18.46 6.87
N VAL A 74 8.82 17.65 5.92
CA VAL A 74 8.35 17.67 4.53
C VAL A 74 7.88 16.27 4.14
N HIS A 75 6.61 16.16 3.73
CA HIS A 75 6.03 14.90 3.25
C HIS A 75 5.99 14.89 1.72
N THR A 76 6.37 13.77 1.12
CA THR A 76 6.19 13.50 -0.32
C THR A 76 5.82 12.05 -0.55
N THR A 77 5.05 11.80 -1.62
CA THR A 77 4.62 10.44 -2.01
C THR A 77 5.15 10.08 -3.39
N PHE A 78 5.52 8.81 -3.56
CA PHE A 78 6.07 8.28 -4.81
C PHE A 78 5.07 7.39 -5.57
N LYS A 79 3.78 7.47 -5.25
CA LYS A 79 2.71 6.62 -5.82
C LYS A 79 2.58 6.66 -7.34
N ARG A 80 2.86 7.78 -7.97
CA ARG A 80 2.49 8.05 -9.36
C ARG A 80 3.53 7.64 -10.39
N TYR A 81 4.60 6.98 -9.99
CA TYR A 81 5.58 6.51 -10.96
C TYR A 81 5.07 5.24 -11.65
N LEU A 82 4.35 5.44 -12.74
CA LEU A 82 3.72 4.37 -13.55
C LEU A 82 4.68 3.71 -14.55
N ALA A 83 5.91 4.22 -14.65
CA ALA A 83 6.86 3.69 -15.60
C ALA A 83 7.60 2.49 -14.99
N THR A 84 7.46 1.37 -15.65
CA THR A 84 8.42 0.29 -15.52
C THR A 84 9.72 0.73 -16.16
N LEU A 85 10.82 0.61 -15.42
CA LEU A 85 12.12 0.70 -16.06
C LEU A 85 12.16 -0.37 -17.16
N PRO A 86 12.55 -0.02 -18.41
CA PRO A 86 12.64 -1.02 -19.46
C PRO A 86 13.53 -2.17 -18.99
N PRO A 87 13.29 -3.40 -19.46
CA PRO A 87 14.13 -4.54 -19.13
C PRO A 87 15.59 -4.18 -19.44
N PRO A 88 16.55 -4.60 -18.62
CA PRO A 88 17.94 -4.27 -18.85
C PRO A 88 18.34 -4.80 -20.25
N ALA A 89 18.63 -3.90 -21.15
CA ALA A 89 19.49 -4.22 -22.28
C ALA A 89 20.80 -4.62 -21.62
N ALA A 90 21.16 -5.89 -21.77
CA ALA A 90 22.30 -6.55 -21.17
C ALA A 90 23.37 -5.61 -20.55
N GLN A 91 23.49 -5.66 -19.23
CA GLN A 91 24.70 -5.32 -18.44
C GLN A 91 25.22 -3.86 -18.39
N ASN A 92 24.51 -2.82 -18.81
CA ASN A 92 24.96 -1.45 -18.55
C ASN A 92 24.26 -0.84 -17.34
N THR A 93 24.99 -0.67 -16.24
CA THR A 93 24.56 -0.02 -14.99
C THR A 93 24.25 1.48 -15.15
N ASP A 94 24.65 2.10 -16.26
CA ASP A 94 24.44 3.51 -16.59
C ASP A 94 23.37 3.71 -17.68
N SER A 95 22.24 3.00 -17.57
CA SER A 95 21.16 3.24 -18.52
C SER A 95 20.57 4.65 -18.32
N PRO A 96 20.24 5.37 -19.41
CA PRO A 96 19.59 6.70 -19.34
C PRO A 96 18.33 6.70 -18.48
N ASP A 97 17.68 5.57 -18.34
CA ASP A 97 16.45 5.37 -17.58
C ASP A 97 16.67 5.50 -16.07
N LEU A 98 17.79 5.00 -15.52
CA LEU A 98 18.13 5.20 -14.11
C LEU A 98 18.47 6.66 -13.80
N GLY A 99 19.08 7.38 -14.75
CA GLY A 99 19.30 8.83 -14.63
C GLY A 99 17.99 9.61 -14.52
N ASN A 100 17.05 9.34 -15.40
CA ASN A 100 15.73 9.96 -15.39
C ASN A 100 14.93 9.58 -14.12
N PHE A 101 15.06 8.34 -13.66
CA PHE A 101 14.44 7.90 -12.42
C PHE A 101 15.00 8.66 -11.21
N ARG A 102 16.34 8.84 -11.12
CA ARG A 102 16.97 9.66 -10.08
C ARG A 102 16.53 11.12 -10.16
N ALA A 103 16.48 11.68 -11.38
CA ALA A 103 15.99 13.04 -11.58
C ALA A 103 14.54 13.21 -11.10
N TRP A 104 13.70 12.21 -11.29
CA TRP A 104 12.33 12.20 -10.79
C TRP A 104 12.27 12.14 -9.25
N ILE A 105 13.07 11.29 -8.59
CA ILE A 105 13.17 11.26 -7.12
C ILE A 105 13.58 12.63 -6.60
N ASN A 106 14.63 13.20 -7.17
CA ASN A 106 15.16 14.50 -6.80
C ASN A 106 14.12 15.61 -6.99
N ALA A 107 13.44 15.63 -8.13
CA ALA A 107 12.39 16.61 -8.41
C ALA A 107 11.20 16.48 -7.44
N LYS A 108 10.79 15.26 -7.08
CA LYS A 108 9.72 15.01 -6.09
C LYS A 108 10.08 15.56 -4.71
N ILE A 109 11.30 15.35 -4.25
CA ILE A 109 11.78 15.88 -2.97
C ILE A 109 11.84 17.42 -3.02
N LEU A 110 12.47 17.99 -4.06
CA LEU A 110 12.61 19.43 -4.19
C LEU A 110 11.25 20.14 -4.37
N GLY A 111 10.34 19.55 -5.13
CA GLY A 111 8.98 20.05 -5.28
C GLY A 111 8.21 20.08 -3.96
N ALA A 112 8.29 19.03 -3.17
CA ALA A 112 7.66 18.99 -1.86
C ALA A 112 8.26 20.01 -0.88
N VAL A 113 9.58 20.19 -0.90
CA VAL A 113 10.25 21.23 -0.10
C VAL A 113 9.80 22.62 -0.56
N GLN A 114 9.73 22.89 -1.87
CA GLN A 114 9.24 24.13 -2.43
C GLN A 114 7.83 24.47 -1.92
N ASP A 115 6.92 23.50 -1.98
CA ASP A 115 5.53 23.69 -1.56
C ASP A 115 5.42 24.00 -0.06
N VAL A 116 6.18 23.30 0.79
CA VAL A 116 6.22 23.58 2.23
C VAL A 116 6.85 24.94 2.54
N VAL A 117 7.93 25.31 1.88
CA VAL A 117 8.57 26.65 2.06
C VAL A 117 7.62 27.74 1.63
N ARG A 118 6.89 27.56 0.53
CA ARG A 118 5.87 28.50 0.06
C ARG A 118 4.76 28.68 1.09
N ASP A 119 4.25 27.61 1.67
CA ASP A 119 3.19 27.63 2.68
C ASP A 119 3.62 28.32 3.98
N ILE A 120 4.90 28.23 4.35
CA ILE A 120 5.42 28.75 5.63
C ILE A 120 5.93 30.20 5.48
N LYS A 121 6.65 30.51 4.41
CA LYS A 121 7.38 31.78 4.23
C LYS A 121 6.82 32.66 3.08
N GLY A 122 6.01 32.09 2.20
CA GLY A 122 5.44 32.77 1.04
C GLY A 122 6.37 32.85 -0.17
N ASP A 123 5.81 33.30 -1.30
CA ASP A 123 6.50 33.33 -2.60
C ASP A 123 7.68 34.31 -2.63
N ALA A 124 7.60 35.41 -1.89
CA ALA A 124 8.67 36.44 -1.84
C ALA A 124 9.97 35.88 -1.22
N PHE A 125 9.85 35.01 -0.21
CA PHE A 125 11.00 34.34 0.37
C PHE A 125 11.50 33.23 -0.57
N LEU A 126 10.58 32.46 -1.14
CA LEU A 126 10.91 31.38 -2.06
C LEU A 126 11.71 31.89 -3.26
N ALA A 127 11.38 33.06 -3.81
CA ALA A 127 12.10 33.66 -4.92
C ALA A 127 13.57 34.00 -4.60
N GLN A 128 13.97 33.99 -3.32
CA GLN A 128 15.36 34.19 -2.90
C GLN A 128 16.17 32.88 -2.86
N LEU A 129 15.51 31.75 -3.08
CA LEU A 129 16.14 30.42 -3.02
C LEU A 129 16.61 29.92 -4.40
N ASP A 130 17.21 30.79 -5.19
CA ASP A 130 17.81 30.47 -6.49
C ASP A 130 16.98 29.44 -7.30
N LEU A 131 17.58 28.29 -7.59
CA LEU A 131 16.98 27.24 -8.40
C LEU A 131 15.70 26.66 -7.77
N LEU A 132 15.65 26.51 -6.44
CA LEU A 132 14.45 25.98 -5.79
C LEU A 132 13.27 26.93 -5.98
N GLY A 133 13.50 28.23 -5.93
CA GLY A 133 12.46 29.25 -6.09
C GLY A 133 12.06 29.50 -7.54
N SER A 134 13.02 29.47 -8.46
CA SER A 134 12.80 29.82 -9.88
C SER A 134 12.23 28.66 -10.71
N THR A 135 12.39 27.41 -10.27
CA THR A 135 11.97 26.23 -11.03
C THR A 135 10.54 25.80 -10.69
N ASN A 136 9.74 25.52 -11.70
CA ASN A 136 8.43 24.89 -11.54
C ASN A 136 8.60 23.36 -11.43
N TRP A 137 8.86 22.88 -10.20
CA TRP A 137 9.12 21.48 -9.94
C TRP A 137 7.95 20.56 -10.30
N GLN A 138 6.70 21.02 -10.20
CA GLN A 138 5.53 20.23 -10.59
C GLN A 138 5.53 19.96 -12.11
N LYS A 139 5.95 20.93 -12.93
CA LYS A 139 6.13 20.71 -14.37
C LYS A 139 7.30 19.77 -14.67
N VAL A 140 8.41 19.90 -13.95
CA VAL A 140 9.57 18.98 -14.08
C VAL A 140 9.13 17.55 -13.78
N ILE A 141 8.42 17.33 -12.67
CA ILE A 141 7.86 16.03 -12.29
C ILE A 141 6.94 15.49 -13.40
N SER A 142 6.02 16.31 -13.89
CA SER A 142 5.08 15.94 -14.95
C SER A 142 5.79 15.52 -16.24
N ILE A 143 6.85 16.23 -16.64
CA ILE A 143 7.67 15.85 -17.81
C ILE A 143 8.33 14.50 -17.55
N LEU A 144 9.00 14.33 -16.39
CA LEU A 144 9.68 13.08 -16.05
C LEU A 144 8.70 11.90 -15.94
N GLU A 145 7.46 12.12 -15.52
CA GLU A 145 6.42 11.10 -15.50
C GLU A 145 5.83 10.81 -16.89
N SER A 146 5.79 11.79 -17.81
CA SER A 146 5.21 11.64 -19.16
C SER A 146 6.16 11.02 -20.17
N THR A 147 7.47 11.23 -20.05
CA THR A 147 8.47 10.74 -21.02
C THR A 147 8.56 9.22 -21.08
N TYR A 148 8.08 8.52 -20.06
CA TYR A 148 7.94 7.06 -20.08
C TYR A 148 6.84 6.54 -21.03
N ARG A 149 5.97 7.40 -21.50
CA ARG A 149 4.88 7.01 -22.42
C ARG A 149 5.31 6.92 -23.88
N GLY A 150 6.58 7.15 -24.18
CA GLY A 150 7.17 6.90 -25.49
C GLY A 150 7.81 8.10 -26.18
N GLY A 151 9.10 8.01 -26.41
CA GLY A 151 9.79 8.66 -27.52
C GLY A 151 10.09 10.15 -27.45
N THR A 152 9.75 10.85 -26.39
CA THR A 152 10.04 12.29 -26.23
C THR A 152 11.41 12.50 -25.57
N ASP A 153 12.20 13.40 -26.13
CA ASP A 153 13.49 13.80 -25.56
C ASP A 153 13.26 14.60 -24.26
N THR A 154 13.44 13.90 -23.11
CA THR A 154 13.31 14.49 -21.78
C THR A 154 14.20 15.72 -21.61
N HIS A 155 15.42 15.67 -22.17
CA HIS A 155 16.37 16.78 -22.04
C HIS A 155 15.86 18.03 -22.78
N ALA A 156 15.31 17.88 -23.98
CA ALA A 156 14.74 18.98 -24.73
C ALA A 156 13.56 19.62 -23.97
N LEU A 157 12.63 18.81 -23.48
CA LEU A 157 11.47 19.31 -22.71
C LEU A 157 11.85 20.04 -21.42
N LEU A 158 12.86 19.55 -20.70
CA LEU A 158 13.35 20.22 -19.48
C LEU A 158 14.10 21.52 -19.83
N SER A 159 14.81 21.55 -20.97
CA SER A 159 15.46 22.78 -21.48
C SER A 159 14.42 23.83 -21.87
N ASP A 160 13.32 23.43 -22.48
CA ASP A 160 12.21 24.34 -22.83
C ASP A 160 11.53 24.96 -21.59
N LEU A 161 11.63 24.31 -20.43
CA LEU A 161 11.24 24.89 -19.13
C LEU A 161 12.26 25.88 -18.57
N GLY A 162 13.38 26.13 -19.25
CA GLY A 162 14.43 27.05 -18.82
C GLY A 162 15.49 26.42 -17.91
N LEU A 163 15.51 25.10 -17.76
CA LEU A 163 16.57 24.41 -17.03
C LEU A 163 17.82 24.31 -17.91
N SER A 164 18.95 24.75 -17.38
CA SER A 164 20.23 24.59 -18.09
C SER A 164 20.61 23.10 -18.19
N SER A 165 21.37 22.75 -19.23
CA SER A 165 21.88 21.38 -19.41
C SER A 165 22.67 20.90 -18.19
N HIS A 166 23.40 21.79 -17.53
CA HIS A 166 24.12 21.47 -16.31
C HIS A 166 23.17 21.04 -15.17
N VAL A 167 22.06 21.75 -14.97
CA VAL A 167 21.06 21.40 -13.95
C VAL A 167 20.37 20.08 -14.28
N ILE A 168 20.02 19.85 -15.55
CA ILE A 168 19.39 18.60 -16.00
C ILE A 168 20.29 17.40 -15.72
N VAL A 169 21.57 17.47 -16.07
CA VAL A 169 22.56 16.43 -15.78
C VAL A 169 22.76 16.27 -14.27
N SER A 170 22.82 17.38 -13.53
CA SER A 170 22.98 17.35 -12.07
C SER A 170 21.80 16.70 -11.35
N LEU A 171 20.57 16.88 -11.85
CA LEU A 171 19.38 16.20 -11.34
C LEU A 171 19.48 14.66 -11.45
N GLN A 172 20.22 14.16 -12.43
CA GLN A 172 20.47 12.72 -12.57
C GLN A 172 21.55 12.20 -11.61
N GLY A 173 22.29 13.11 -10.97
CA GLY A 173 23.31 12.82 -10.00
C GLY A 173 22.78 12.60 -8.58
N TYR A 174 23.68 12.23 -7.67
CA TYR A 174 23.34 11.93 -6.27
C TYR A 174 23.51 13.13 -5.32
N THR A 175 24.38 14.10 -5.65
CA THR A 175 24.76 15.20 -4.73
C THR A 175 23.92 16.44 -4.89
N PHE A 176 23.33 16.65 -6.06
CA PHE A 176 22.60 17.88 -6.37
C PHE A 176 21.50 18.21 -5.35
N THR A 177 20.66 17.24 -5.04
CA THR A 177 19.54 17.45 -4.11
C THR A 177 20.02 17.72 -2.69
N SER A 178 21.07 17.06 -2.21
CA SER A 178 21.63 17.34 -0.87
C SER A 178 22.16 18.76 -0.77
N ASP A 179 22.80 19.28 -1.82
CA ASP A 179 23.29 20.66 -1.85
C ASP A 179 22.13 21.68 -1.80
N GLN A 180 21.05 21.44 -2.57
CA GLN A 180 19.86 22.29 -2.52
C GLN A 180 19.18 22.23 -1.13
N LEU A 181 19.09 21.07 -0.51
CA LEU A 181 18.51 20.92 0.83
C LEU A 181 19.34 21.63 1.90
N ARG A 182 20.68 21.62 1.79
CA ARG A 182 21.59 22.39 2.68
C ARG A 182 21.37 23.90 2.55
N ILE A 183 21.20 24.41 1.31
CA ILE A 183 20.91 25.83 1.07
C ILE A 183 19.59 26.19 1.77
N VAL A 184 18.55 25.42 1.58
CA VAL A 184 17.24 25.62 2.23
C VAL A 184 17.36 25.59 3.76
N SER A 185 18.03 24.57 4.31
CA SER A 185 18.21 24.43 5.76
C SER A 185 18.93 25.65 6.35
N LYS A 186 19.97 26.15 5.67
CA LYS A 186 20.71 27.34 6.09
C LYS A 186 19.83 28.60 6.04
N GLN A 187 19.09 28.81 4.95
CA GLN A 187 18.24 30.01 4.78
C GLN A 187 17.06 30.02 5.77
N LEU A 188 16.53 28.87 6.11
CA LEU A 188 15.45 28.70 7.11
C LEU A 188 15.97 28.58 8.55
N ASN A 189 17.28 28.62 8.77
CA ASN A 189 17.93 28.41 10.08
C ASN A 189 17.49 27.11 10.75
N LEU A 190 17.45 26.00 9.98
CA LEU A 190 17.09 24.67 10.47
C LEU A 190 18.30 23.99 11.13
N GLU A 191 18.05 23.32 12.23
CA GLU A 191 18.95 22.31 12.79
C GLU A 191 18.68 20.92 12.18
N LEU A 192 17.43 20.66 11.78
CA LEU A 192 17.02 19.39 11.20
C LEU A 192 15.88 19.56 10.17
N LEU A 193 16.07 19.02 8.99
CA LEU A 193 15.04 18.81 7.99
C LEU A 193 14.66 17.33 7.97
N VAL A 194 13.38 17.01 8.20
CA VAL A 194 12.86 15.64 8.22
C VAL A 194 12.06 15.38 6.96
N LEU A 195 12.51 14.45 6.14
CA LEU A 195 11.83 14.04 4.92
C LEU A 195 10.99 12.77 5.17
N PHE A 196 9.69 12.88 4.98
CA PHE A 196 8.75 11.77 5.05
C PHE A 196 8.48 11.28 3.64
N LEU A 197 9.09 10.13 3.29
CA LEU A 197 9.10 9.55 1.94
C LEU A 197 8.10 8.39 1.90
N ASP A 198 6.89 8.68 1.45
CA ASP A 198 5.80 7.73 1.50
C ASP A 198 5.63 6.95 0.19
N ASP A 199 5.18 5.70 0.31
CA ASP A 199 4.96 4.75 -0.79
C ASP A 199 6.17 4.57 -1.74
N ALA A 200 7.36 4.86 -1.25
CA ALA A 200 8.59 4.90 -2.01
C ALA A 200 8.94 3.55 -2.69
N ALA A 201 8.66 2.45 -2.01
CA ALA A 201 9.03 1.12 -2.50
C ALA A 201 7.88 0.38 -3.18
N HIS A 202 6.64 0.84 -3.01
CA HIS A 202 5.47 0.04 -3.33
C HIS A 202 5.15 -0.02 -4.82
N ALA A 203 5.25 1.10 -5.51
CA ALA A 203 4.91 1.22 -6.92
C ALA A 203 6.07 0.86 -7.87
N LEU A 204 7.24 0.56 -7.33
CA LEU A 204 8.46 0.40 -8.09
C LEU A 204 8.81 -1.08 -8.27
N ASP A 205 9.42 -1.41 -9.41
CA ASP A 205 10.05 -2.71 -9.58
C ASP A 205 11.28 -2.86 -8.64
N THR A 206 11.82 -4.07 -8.50
CA THR A 206 12.91 -4.34 -7.54
C THR A 206 14.20 -3.57 -7.86
N ARG A 207 14.47 -3.24 -9.14
CA ARG A 207 15.63 -2.42 -9.54
C ARG A 207 15.38 -0.96 -9.16
N ALA A 208 14.19 -0.46 -9.45
CA ALA A 208 13.80 0.90 -9.08
C ALA A 208 13.76 1.08 -7.56
N GLN A 209 13.32 0.06 -6.81
CA GLN A 209 13.42 0.07 -5.35
C GLN A 209 14.87 0.17 -4.89
N GLY A 210 15.78 -0.66 -5.42
CA GLY A 210 17.22 -0.60 -5.10
C GLY A 210 17.81 0.77 -5.45
N ALA A 211 17.53 1.30 -6.64
CA ALA A 211 18.00 2.62 -7.06
C ALA A 211 17.45 3.75 -6.18
N PHE A 212 16.19 3.63 -5.73
CA PHE A 212 15.61 4.57 -4.77
C PHE A 212 16.39 4.60 -3.46
N PHE A 213 16.63 3.44 -2.84
CA PHE A 213 17.36 3.38 -1.57
C PHE A 213 18.83 3.85 -1.71
N THR A 214 19.47 3.56 -2.84
CA THR A 214 20.81 4.11 -3.15
C THR A 214 20.76 5.64 -3.25
N ALA A 215 19.76 6.21 -3.92
CA ALA A 215 19.59 7.66 -4.02
C ALA A 215 19.34 8.30 -2.65
N ILE A 216 18.50 7.70 -1.81
CA ILE A 216 18.26 8.22 -0.45
C ILE A 216 19.51 8.14 0.42
N LYS A 217 20.27 7.05 0.35
CA LYS A 217 21.53 6.94 1.09
C LYS A 217 22.54 8.01 0.70
N SER A 218 22.56 8.41 -0.56
CA SER A 218 23.43 9.50 -1.02
C SER A 218 23.07 10.89 -0.49
N LEU A 219 21.85 11.06 0.04
CA LEU A 219 21.39 12.31 0.67
C LEU A 219 21.74 12.39 2.17
N TYR A 220 22.41 11.40 2.75
CA TYR A 220 22.74 11.40 4.19
C TYR A 220 23.57 12.61 4.57
N ASP A 221 23.05 13.36 5.54
CA ASP A 221 23.65 14.57 6.08
C ASP A 221 23.22 14.71 7.55
N PRO A 222 24.06 15.18 8.47
CA PRO A 222 23.70 15.37 9.87
C PRO A 222 22.47 16.27 10.10
N GLY A 223 22.20 17.20 9.17
CA GLY A 223 21.02 18.08 9.19
C GLY A 223 19.79 17.50 8.52
N LEU A 224 19.82 16.24 8.05
CA LEU A 224 18.71 15.57 7.38
C LEU A 224 18.33 14.27 8.08
N ALA A 225 17.05 14.00 8.19
CA ALA A 225 16.54 12.71 8.65
C ALA A 225 15.47 12.19 7.69
N PHE A 226 15.39 10.87 7.55
CA PHE A 226 14.45 10.20 6.64
C PHE A 226 13.48 9.30 7.40
N LYS A 227 12.22 9.39 7.04
CA LYS A 227 11.15 8.48 7.48
C LYS A 227 10.57 7.87 6.22
N ILE A 228 10.85 6.59 5.96
CA ILE A 228 10.50 5.93 4.70
C ILE A 228 9.46 4.86 4.98
N SER A 229 8.31 4.92 4.29
CA SER A 229 7.32 3.85 4.39
C SER A 229 7.73 2.65 3.53
N VAL A 230 7.74 1.48 4.15
CA VAL A 230 8.14 0.23 3.49
C VAL A 230 7.12 -0.88 3.78
N TYR A 231 7.18 -1.93 2.97
CA TYR A 231 6.31 -3.09 3.11
C TYR A 231 7.11 -4.31 3.55
N PRO A 232 6.65 -5.05 4.57
CA PRO A 232 7.34 -6.23 5.03
C PRO A 232 7.49 -7.22 3.88
N ALA A 233 8.69 -7.80 3.78
CA ALA A 233 9.01 -8.90 2.89
C ALA A 233 9.04 -8.63 1.38
N VAL A 234 8.38 -7.57 0.88
CA VAL A 234 8.33 -7.25 -0.55
C VAL A 234 9.23 -6.08 -0.95
N THR A 235 9.66 -5.27 0.02
CA THR A 235 10.61 -4.18 -0.24
C THR A 235 12.01 -4.72 -0.47
N ARG A 236 12.70 -4.23 -1.51
CA ARG A 236 14.09 -4.54 -1.86
C ARG A 236 14.94 -3.30 -1.69
N TYR A 237 15.95 -3.39 -0.84
CA TYR A 237 16.78 -2.25 -0.44
C TYR A 237 18.01 -2.03 -1.34
N GLY A 238 18.23 -2.94 -2.32
CA GLY A 238 19.44 -2.91 -3.14
C GLY A 238 20.68 -3.39 -2.37
N ILE A 239 21.85 -3.15 -2.95
CA ILE A 239 23.14 -3.58 -2.36
C ILE A 239 23.77 -2.51 -1.46
N ASP A 240 23.42 -1.25 -1.68
CA ASP A 240 24.05 -0.13 -0.98
C ASP A 240 23.39 0.20 0.36
N PHE A 241 22.10 -0.11 0.51
CA PHE A 241 21.33 0.21 1.71
C PHE A 241 21.19 -1.02 2.62
N SER A 242 21.67 -0.88 3.86
CA SER A 242 21.66 -1.96 4.86
C SER A 242 20.43 -1.83 5.77
N TYR A 243 19.46 -2.73 5.56
CA TYR A 243 18.25 -2.82 6.40
C TYR A 243 18.60 -2.99 7.88
N GLY A 244 18.00 -2.16 8.74
CA GLY A 244 18.23 -2.17 10.18
C GLY A 244 19.55 -1.54 10.63
N HIS A 245 20.45 -1.18 9.70
CA HIS A 245 21.72 -0.51 10.00
C HIS A 245 21.68 0.97 9.55
N ASP A 246 21.33 1.23 8.30
CA ASP A 246 21.25 2.60 7.77
C ASP A 246 19.98 3.34 8.28
N ALA A 247 18.96 2.61 8.68
CA ALA A 247 17.77 3.15 9.33
C ALA A 247 17.16 2.12 10.28
N VAL A 248 16.59 2.61 11.37
CA VAL A 248 15.91 1.76 12.35
C VAL A 248 14.57 1.33 11.81
N VAL A 249 14.25 0.05 11.95
CA VAL A 249 12.95 -0.49 11.53
C VAL A 249 11.93 -0.32 12.64
N VAL A 250 10.84 0.35 12.34
CA VAL A 250 9.72 0.53 13.25
C VAL A 250 8.49 -0.14 12.66
N PRO A 251 8.09 -1.30 13.19
CA PRO A 251 6.90 -1.99 12.71
C PRO A 251 5.63 -1.22 13.11
N ILE A 252 4.66 -1.19 12.18
CA ILE A 252 3.32 -0.64 12.40
C ILE A 252 2.26 -1.63 11.91
N GLY A 253 1.16 -1.76 12.63
CA GLY A 253 0.11 -2.73 12.34
C GLY A 253 0.36 -4.02 13.10
N GLU A 254 0.00 -4.01 14.38
CA GLU A 254 0.04 -5.19 15.24
C GLU A 254 -1.25 -6.00 15.12
N ILE A 255 -1.19 -7.23 15.62
CA ILE A 255 -2.37 -8.09 15.81
C ILE A 255 -3.41 -7.35 16.67
N PRO A 256 -4.71 -7.46 16.34
CA PRO A 256 -5.76 -6.83 17.12
C PRO A 256 -5.70 -7.30 18.58
N LYS A 257 -5.32 -6.40 19.47
CA LYS A 257 -5.37 -6.61 20.91
C LYS A 257 -6.54 -5.84 21.48
N ARG A 258 -7.03 -6.26 22.63
CA ARG A 258 -8.15 -5.58 23.29
C ARG A 258 -7.87 -4.11 23.54
N ASP A 259 -6.61 -3.77 23.86
CA ASP A 259 -6.17 -2.39 24.12
C ASP A 259 -6.24 -1.50 22.87
N HIS A 260 -6.30 -2.09 21.66
CA HIS A 260 -6.45 -1.35 20.40
C HIS A 260 -7.91 -1.04 20.06
N LEU A 261 -8.88 -1.76 20.64
CA LEU A 261 -10.30 -1.57 20.32
C LEU A 261 -10.74 -0.13 20.56
N ASP A 262 -10.39 0.45 21.72
CA ASP A 262 -10.77 1.82 22.06
C ASP A 262 -10.23 2.84 21.05
N ALA A 263 -9.01 2.67 20.58
CA ALA A 263 -8.42 3.53 19.56
C ALA A 263 -9.17 3.46 18.21
N PHE A 264 -9.65 2.27 17.82
CA PHE A 264 -10.44 2.11 16.61
C PHE A 264 -11.87 2.63 16.76
N ILE A 265 -12.45 2.52 17.95
CA ILE A 265 -13.74 3.16 18.26
C ILE A 265 -13.58 4.69 18.22
N ASP A 266 -12.46 5.23 18.73
CA ASP A 266 -12.14 6.65 18.61
C ASP A 266 -11.96 7.07 17.14
N LEU A 267 -11.35 6.22 16.31
CA LEU A 267 -11.24 6.46 14.86
C LEU A 267 -12.63 6.61 14.22
N ILE A 268 -13.57 5.71 14.54
CA ILE A 268 -14.96 5.83 14.07
C ILE A 268 -15.57 7.15 14.54
N SER A 269 -15.38 7.50 15.82
CA SER A 269 -15.89 8.73 16.41
C SER A 269 -15.33 9.99 15.76
N LYS A 270 -14.03 10.03 15.46
CA LYS A 270 -13.39 11.15 14.76
C LYS A 270 -13.85 11.27 13.31
N ARG A 271 -14.06 10.15 12.63
CA ARG A 271 -14.63 10.14 11.27
C ARG A 271 -16.07 10.65 11.25
N ARG A 272 -16.85 10.34 12.28
CA ARG A 272 -18.18 10.92 12.48
C ARG A 272 -18.16 12.46 12.54
N GLN A 273 -17.15 13.07 13.19
CA GLN A 273 -17.07 14.53 13.34
C GLN A 273 -16.95 15.26 12.00
N VAL A 274 -16.33 14.64 11.00
CA VAL A 274 -16.15 15.22 9.66
C VAL A 274 -17.20 14.76 8.66
N ALA A 275 -18.20 13.98 9.10
CA ALA A 275 -19.31 13.52 8.30
C ALA A 275 -20.41 14.59 8.15
N ASP A 276 -21.18 14.51 7.08
CA ASP A 276 -22.45 15.21 6.96
C ASP A 276 -23.52 14.62 7.90
N GLU A 277 -24.70 15.21 7.95
CA GLU A 277 -25.75 14.79 8.89
C GLU A 277 -26.24 13.36 8.65
N GLU A 278 -26.30 12.91 7.41
CA GLU A 278 -26.65 11.52 7.08
C GLU A 278 -25.53 10.57 7.53
N GLY A 279 -24.29 10.91 7.23
CA GLY A 279 -23.12 10.18 7.70
C GLY A 279 -23.05 10.10 9.22
N LYS A 280 -23.32 11.19 9.94
CA LYS A 280 -23.36 11.17 11.42
C LYS A 280 -24.36 10.15 11.95
N ARG A 281 -25.58 10.11 11.39
CA ARG A 281 -26.60 9.12 11.79
C ARG A 281 -26.10 7.68 11.54
N TYR A 282 -25.43 7.47 10.42
CA TYR A 282 -24.82 6.19 10.08
C TYR A 282 -23.76 5.75 11.10
N PHE A 283 -22.82 6.65 11.42
CA PHE A 283 -21.80 6.36 12.44
C PHE A 283 -22.43 6.12 13.82
N ASP A 284 -23.47 6.90 14.19
CA ASP A 284 -24.18 6.73 15.45
C ASP A 284 -24.88 5.37 15.54
N ALA A 285 -25.47 4.89 14.45
CA ALA A 285 -26.08 3.57 14.41
C ALA A 285 -25.08 2.44 14.67
N ILE A 286 -23.86 2.55 14.13
CA ILE A 286 -22.79 1.57 14.41
C ILE A 286 -22.29 1.70 15.84
N LEU A 287 -22.01 2.92 16.32
CA LEU A 287 -21.46 3.16 17.65
C LEU A 287 -22.47 2.85 18.78
N SER A 288 -23.77 2.92 18.51
CA SER A 288 -24.81 2.56 19.49
C SER A 288 -24.82 1.07 19.84
N ASN A 289 -24.27 0.23 18.99
CA ASN A 289 -24.09 -1.20 19.25
C ASN A 289 -22.60 -1.54 19.36
N LYS A 290 -22.12 -1.58 20.60
CA LYS A 290 -20.71 -1.84 20.90
C LYS A 290 -20.20 -3.14 20.29
N ASP A 291 -20.98 -4.20 20.35
CA ASP A 291 -20.58 -5.51 19.83
C ASP A 291 -20.36 -5.46 18.31
N TRP A 292 -21.18 -4.69 17.59
CA TRP A 292 -21.00 -4.53 16.13
C TRP A 292 -19.74 -3.72 15.80
N ALA A 293 -19.52 -2.62 16.53
CA ALA A 293 -18.32 -1.81 16.33
C ALA A 293 -17.04 -2.61 16.62
N GLU A 294 -17.00 -3.34 17.74
CA GLU A 294 -15.86 -4.19 18.10
C GLU A 294 -15.65 -5.32 17.08
N LEU A 295 -16.72 -5.96 16.62
CA LEU A 295 -16.64 -7.01 15.58
C LEU A 295 -16.06 -6.48 14.28
N LEU A 296 -16.47 -5.28 13.84
CA LEU A 296 -15.89 -4.64 12.65
C LEU A 296 -14.40 -4.36 12.81
N VAL A 297 -13.97 -3.94 14.01
CA VAL A 297 -12.54 -3.75 14.31
C VAL A 297 -11.79 -5.07 14.20
N PHE A 298 -12.27 -6.15 14.81
CA PHE A 298 -11.65 -7.48 14.67
C PHE A 298 -11.62 -7.93 13.21
N CYS A 299 -12.74 -7.85 12.50
CA CYS A 299 -12.84 -8.26 11.09
C CYS A 299 -12.08 -7.34 10.13
N SER A 300 -11.60 -6.18 10.57
CA SER A 300 -10.66 -5.36 9.84
C SER A 300 -9.19 -5.73 10.08
N ASN A 301 -8.93 -6.66 11.00
CA ASN A 301 -7.61 -7.02 11.50
C ASN A 301 -6.84 -5.83 12.09
N ALA A 302 -7.52 -4.96 12.83
CA ALA A 302 -7.00 -3.68 13.33
C ALA A 302 -6.31 -2.83 12.22
N ASN A 303 -6.86 -2.88 11.02
CA ASN A 303 -6.40 -2.12 9.87
C ASN A 303 -7.37 -0.96 9.62
N PRO A 304 -6.95 0.32 9.77
CA PRO A 304 -7.83 1.47 9.58
C PRO A 304 -8.52 1.49 8.21
N ARG A 305 -7.81 1.17 7.13
CA ARG A 305 -8.40 1.11 5.78
C ARG A 305 -9.39 -0.05 5.68
N GLY A 306 -9.07 -1.20 6.26
CA GLY A 306 -9.97 -2.36 6.32
C GLY A 306 -11.28 -2.00 7.03
N LEU A 307 -11.20 -1.33 8.18
CA LEU A 307 -12.37 -0.86 8.92
C LEU A 307 -13.24 0.10 8.09
N LEU A 308 -12.61 1.11 7.46
CA LEU A 308 -13.33 2.05 6.62
C LEU A 308 -13.96 1.38 5.38
N LYS A 309 -13.29 0.36 4.79
CA LYS A 309 -13.88 -0.44 3.70
C LYS A 309 -15.13 -1.21 4.17
N LEU A 310 -15.07 -1.84 5.34
CA LEU A 310 -16.23 -2.51 5.92
C LEU A 310 -17.38 -1.53 6.13
N MET A 311 -17.10 -0.37 6.70
CA MET A 311 -18.10 0.67 6.92
C MET A 311 -18.67 1.20 5.60
N ALA A 312 -17.85 1.48 4.60
CA ALA A 312 -18.32 1.91 3.28
C ALA A 312 -19.21 0.85 2.60
N GLN A 313 -18.88 -0.43 2.76
CA GLN A 313 -19.69 -1.53 2.23
C GLN A 313 -21.06 -1.61 2.93
N ILE A 314 -21.12 -1.42 4.26
CA ILE A 314 -22.39 -1.36 5.00
C ILE A 314 -23.23 -0.18 4.50
N GLN A 315 -22.65 1.00 4.34
CA GLN A 315 -23.34 2.18 3.81
C GLN A 315 -23.90 1.92 2.41
N THR A 316 -23.12 1.27 1.56
CA THR A 316 -23.57 0.89 0.20
C THR A 316 -24.78 -0.04 0.24
N GLN A 317 -24.83 -0.98 1.18
CA GLN A 317 -25.94 -1.92 1.32
C GLN A 317 -27.21 -1.26 1.90
N LEU A 318 -27.02 -0.18 2.67
CA LEU A 318 -28.13 0.61 3.21
C LEU A 318 -28.66 1.64 2.21
N ALA A 319 -28.04 1.80 1.02
CA ALA A 319 -28.49 2.78 0.05
C ALA A 319 -29.99 2.61 -0.29
N GLY A 320 -30.75 3.68 -0.06
CA GLY A 320 -32.23 3.66 -0.23
C GLY A 320 -33.02 3.09 0.95
N ARG A 321 -32.37 2.71 2.05
CA ARG A 321 -32.99 2.28 3.32
C ARG A 321 -32.70 3.29 4.43
N ASP A 322 -33.61 3.38 5.40
CA ASP A 322 -33.31 4.17 6.60
C ASP A 322 -32.19 3.50 7.42
N VAL A 323 -31.25 4.30 7.91
CA VAL A 323 -30.13 3.85 8.76
C VAL A 323 -30.62 3.15 10.03
N ILE A 324 -31.79 3.52 10.55
CA ILE A 324 -32.44 2.86 11.69
C ILE A 324 -32.76 1.38 11.38
N SER A 325 -32.81 0.99 10.13
CA SER A 325 -33.05 -0.39 9.69
C SER A 325 -31.80 -1.27 9.66
N LEU A 326 -30.62 -0.77 10.11
CA LEU A 326 -29.37 -1.54 10.20
C LEU A 326 -29.55 -2.78 11.10
N ARG A 327 -29.18 -3.94 10.55
CA ARG A 327 -29.25 -5.23 11.24
C ARG A 327 -27.89 -5.92 11.22
N PHE A 328 -27.71 -6.87 12.11
CA PHE A 328 -26.48 -7.70 12.13
C PHE A 328 -26.22 -8.40 10.79
N GLU A 329 -27.28 -8.76 10.08
CA GLU A 329 -27.17 -9.38 8.75
C GLU A 329 -26.48 -8.47 7.72
N ASP A 330 -26.75 -7.15 7.78
CA ASP A 330 -26.08 -6.18 6.91
C ASP A 330 -24.57 -6.11 7.20
N ILE A 331 -24.19 -6.22 8.48
CA ILE A 331 -22.78 -6.28 8.91
C ILE A 331 -22.12 -7.58 8.44
N ARG A 332 -22.81 -8.71 8.62
CA ARG A 332 -22.34 -10.02 8.17
C ARG A 332 -22.09 -10.05 6.67
N LEU A 333 -23.06 -9.56 5.89
CA LEU A 333 -22.95 -9.49 4.45
C LEU A 333 -21.80 -8.55 4.02
N ALA A 334 -21.62 -7.41 4.69
CA ALA A 334 -20.53 -6.48 4.39
C ALA A 334 -19.16 -7.12 4.63
N ILE A 335 -18.97 -7.82 5.75
CA ILE A 335 -17.72 -8.52 6.04
C ILE A 335 -17.44 -9.55 4.94
N ASN A 336 -18.42 -10.37 4.56
CA ASN A 336 -18.25 -11.38 3.52
C ASN A 336 -17.85 -10.75 2.18
N VAL A 337 -18.57 -9.74 1.73
CA VAL A 337 -18.29 -9.05 0.45
C VAL A 337 -16.91 -8.40 0.45
N VAL A 338 -16.51 -7.75 1.57
CA VAL A 338 -15.19 -7.12 1.65
C VAL A 338 -14.09 -8.16 1.67
N MET A 339 -14.27 -9.30 2.35
CA MET A 339 -13.28 -10.37 2.38
C MET A 339 -13.14 -11.07 1.03
N ASP A 340 -14.22 -11.28 0.29
CA ASP A 340 -14.17 -11.83 -1.06
C ASP A 340 -13.39 -10.89 -1.99
N LYS A 341 -13.72 -9.59 -1.99
CA LYS A 341 -12.98 -8.58 -2.75
C LYS A 341 -11.51 -8.45 -2.32
N HIS A 342 -11.23 -8.68 -1.04
CA HIS A 342 -9.86 -8.65 -0.54
C HIS A 342 -9.01 -9.74 -1.17
N LEU A 343 -9.53 -10.97 -1.28
CA LEU A 343 -8.84 -12.07 -1.97
C LEU A 343 -8.65 -11.78 -3.46
N GLU A 344 -9.68 -11.25 -4.12
CA GLU A 344 -9.64 -11.00 -5.56
C GLU A 344 -8.68 -9.86 -5.95
N ASN A 345 -8.54 -8.83 -5.11
CA ASN A 345 -7.87 -7.60 -5.49
C ASN A 345 -6.56 -7.35 -4.74
N MET A 346 -6.44 -7.76 -3.47
CA MET A 346 -5.24 -7.43 -2.68
C MET A 346 -4.08 -8.35 -2.96
N VAL A 347 -4.29 -9.65 -3.14
CA VAL A 347 -3.20 -10.54 -3.48
C VAL A 347 -2.62 -10.14 -4.83
N PRO A 348 -3.39 -9.99 -5.92
CA PRO A 348 -2.87 -9.44 -7.18
C PRO A 348 -2.31 -8.01 -7.06
N GLY A 349 -2.91 -7.15 -6.23
CA GLY A 349 -2.48 -5.76 -6.06
C GLY A 349 -1.17 -5.56 -5.31
N VAL A 350 -0.85 -6.43 -4.34
CA VAL A 350 0.45 -6.40 -3.64
C VAL A 350 1.56 -6.96 -4.52
N ILE A 351 1.18 -7.79 -5.48
CA ILE A 351 2.05 -8.61 -6.29
C ILE A 351 2.21 -8.00 -7.69
N LYS A 352 2.71 -6.79 -7.79
CA LYS A 352 2.71 -6.03 -9.04
C LYS A 352 3.56 -6.60 -10.16
N ASP A 353 4.53 -7.43 -9.89
CA ASP A 353 5.44 -8.01 -10.88
C ASP A 353 5.66 -9.50 -10.58
N LEU A 354 4.61 -10.17 -10.13
CA LEU A 354 4.77 -11.53 -9.72
C LEU A 354 4.73 -12.50 -10.87
N ASP A 355 5.63 -13.42 -10.73
CA ASP A 355 5.53 -14.73 -11.30
C ASP A 355 4.15 -15.33 -10.97
N ALA A 356 3.39 -15.72 -12.00
CA ALA A 356 2.09 -16.36 -11.85
C ALA A 356 2.14 -17.58 -10.91
N ARG A 357 3.32 -18.22 -10.80
CA ARG A 357 3.61 -19.32 -9.89
C ARG A 357 3.56 -18.91 -8.42
N LEU A 358 4.09 -17.73 -8.07
CA LEU A 358 4.04 -17.27 -6.68
C LEU A 358 2.61 -16.91 -6.29
N LEU A 359 1.82 -16.37 -7.23
CA LEU A 359 0.39 -16.14 -7.01
C LEU A 359 -0.34 -17.45 -6.73
N LYS A 360 -0.21 -18.43 -7.62
CA LYS A 360 -0.82 -19.78 -7.43
C LYS A 360 -0.35 -20.43 -6.12
N ALA A 361 0.94 -20.34 -5.81
CA ALA A 361 1.48 -20.85 -4.56
C ALA A 361 0.88 -20.16 -3.32
N SER A 362 0.63 -18.86 -3.42
CA SER A 362 0.03 -18.11 -2.33
C SER A 362 -1.45 -18.44 -2.15
N GLU A 363 -2.19 -18.60 -3.24
CA GLU A 363 -3.59 -19.02 -3.23
C GLU A 363 -3.73 -20.44 -2.65
N TYR A 364 -2.93 -21.39 -3.13
CA TYR A 364 -2.91 -22.74 -2.61
C TYR A 364 -2.57 -22.76 -1.11
N LEU A 365 -1.52 -22.04 -0.71
CA LEU A 365 -1.12 -21.95 0.69
C LEU A 365 -2.22 -21.34 1.56
N LEU A 366 -2.90 -20.31 1.07
CA LEU A 366 -4.01 -19.67 1.79
C LEU A 366 -5.17 -20.65 2.01
N ASP A 367 -5.54 -21.40 0.99
CA ASP A 367 -6.61 -22.40 1.11
C ASP A 367 -6.26 -23.50 2.12
N GLU A 368 -5.03 -24.01 2.09
CA GLU A 368 -4.53 -24.95 3.10
C GLU A 368 -4.57 -24.35 4.52
N LEU A 369 -4.13 -23.08 4.68
CA LEU A 369 -4.17 -22.39 5.97
C LEU A 369 -5.59 -22.29 6.51
N ARG A 370 -6.55 -21.92 5.65
CA ARG A 370 -7.97 -21.79 6.00
C ARG A 370 -8.57 -23.14 6.39
N GLN A 371 -8.29 -24.19 5.63
CA GLN A 371 -8.75 -25.54 5.94
C GLN A 371 -8.20 -26.02 7.29
N LYS A 372 -6.91 -25.83 7.57
CA LYS A 372 -6.31 -26.21 8.86
C LYS A 372 -6.94 -25.55 10.08
N ILE A 373 -7.51 -24.36 9.91
CA ILE A 373 -8.26 -23.69 10.97
C ILE A 373 -9.70 -24.22 11.04
N ALA A 374 -10.35 -24.43 9.88
CA ALA A 374 -11.72 -24.90 9.79
C ALA A 374 -11.89 -26.38 10.19
N ASP A 375 -10.91 -27.23 9.90
CA ASP A 375 -10.97 -28.70 10.14
C ASP A 375 -11.03 -29.10 11.63
N LYS A 376 -10.98 -28.14 12.53
CA LYS A 376 -11.07 -28.45 13.95
C LYS A 376 -12.26 -27.73 14.58
N PRO A 377 -13.08 -28.50 15.30
CA PRO A 377 -14.31 -27.98 15.87
C PRO A 377 -14.05 -26.72 16.70
N GLY A 378 -14.87 -25.70 16.46
CA GLY A 378 -14.85 -24.45 17.21
C GLY A 378 -15.19 -24.62 18.69
N PRO A 379 -15.35 -23.55 19.44
CA PRO A 379 -15.50 -23.56 20.91
C PRO A 379 -16.69 -24.39 21.41
N TYR A 380 -17.68 -24.64 20.56
CA TYR A 380 -18.87 -25.43 20.91
C TYR A 380 -18.66 -26.95 20.90
N ALA A 381 -17.52 -27.43 20.39
CA ALA A 381 -17.19 -28.85 20.30
C ALA A 381 -15.96 -29.24 21.15
N SER A 382 -15.87 -28.76 22.36
CA SER A 382 -14.85 -29.14 23.37
C SER A 382 -13.40 -28.63 23.15
N GLY A 383 -13.15 -27.70 22.21
CA GLY A 383 -11.79 -27.20 21.92
C GLY A 383 -11.62 -25.69 22.17
N LYS A 384 -10.39 -25.26 22.50
CA LYS A 384 -10.05 -23.83 22.53
C LYS A 384 -10.06 -23.23 21.14
N PRO A 385 -10.46 -21.94 20.97
CA PRO A 385 -10.47 -21.25 19.68
C PRO A 385 -9.10 -21.31 18.99
N ARG A 386 -9.08 -21.55 17.69
CA ARG A 386 -7.86 -21.59 16.87
C ARG A 386 -7.92 -20.51 15.82
N GLY A 387 -6.91 -19.71 15.76
CA GLY A 387 -6.70 -18.70 14.71
C GLY A 387 -5.24 -18.62 14.33
N TYR A 388 -4.39 -19.31 15.10
CA TYR A 388 -2.94 -19.29 14.92
C TYR A 388 -2.46 -20.53 14.17
N LEU A 389 -1.47 -20.28 13.34
CA LEU A 389 -0.77 -21.25 12.49
C LEU A 389 0.71 -21.18 12.81
N ALA A 390 1.34 -22.31 13.02
CA ALA A 390 2.77 -22.39 13.24
C ALA A 390 3.46 -22.95 11.99
N VAL A 391 4.41 -22.21 11.44
CA VAL A 391 5.23 -22.64 10.31
C VAL A 391 6.66 -22.81 10.79
N THR A 392 7.27 -23.97 10.51
CA THR A 392 8.66 -24.22 10.89
C THR A 392 9.63 -23.27 10.19
N ASN A 393 10.70 -22.88 10.89
CA ASN A 393 11.82 -22.17 10.32
C ASN A 393 12.89 -23.10 9.72
N SER A 394 12.56 -24.38 9.57
CA SER A 394 13.45 -25.39 8.99
C SER A 394 13.87 -25.00 7.56
N MET A 395 15.13 -25.26 7.21
CA MET A 395 15.64 -25.14 5.84
C MET A 395 14.93 -26.06 4.83
N GLN A 396 14.09 -26.97 5.31
CA GLN A 396 13.29 -27.87 4.47
C GLN A 396 12.07 -27.20 3.83
N VAL A 397 11.68 -26.00 4.33
CA VAL A 397 10.59 -25.24 3.70
C VAL A 397 11.10 -24.65 2.38
N PRO A 398 10.53 -25.04 1.23
CA PRO A 398 10.97 -24.54 -0.07
C PRO A 398 10.94 -23.00 -0.13
N TYR A 399 11.86 -22.42 -0.88
CA TYR A 399 11.94 -20.96 -1.03
C TYR A 399 10.63 -20.34 -1.52
N LEU A 400 9.94 -21.01 -2.44
CA LEU A 400 8.64 -20.59 -2.96
C LEU A 400 7.59 -20.45 -1.84
N CYS A 401 7.57 -21.42 -0.90
CA CYS A 401 6.63 -21.38 0.23
C CYS A 401 6.95 -20.23 1.18
N GLN A 402 8.24 -19.96 1.43
CA GLN A 402 8.67 -18.81 2.21
C GLN A 402 8.28 -17.49 1.52
N ALA A 403 8.42 -17.41 0.19
CA ALA A 403 8.01 -16.25 -0.59
C ALA A 403 6.47 -16.07 -0.56
N ALA A 404 5.70 -17.15 -0.68
CA ALA A 404 4.25 -17.13 -0.57
C ALA A 404 3.77 -16.66 0.81
N LEU A 405 4.39 -17.16 1.91
CA LEU A 405 4.09 -16.66 3.26
C LEU A 405 4.35 -15.16 3.40
N LYS A 406 5.50 -14.71 2.90
CA LYS A 406 5.85 -13.29 2.92
C LYS A 406 4.84 -12.44 2.18
N LEU A 407 4.34 -12.95 1.06
CA LEU A 407 3.33 -12.29 0.28
C LEU A 407 1.98 -12.20 1.01
N LEU A 408 1.53 -13.29 1.63
CA LEU A 408 0.31 -13.28 2.43
C LEU A 408 0.41 -12.31 3.62
N VAL A 409 1.61 -12.13 4.20
CA VAL A 409 1.86 -11.10 5.22
C VAL A 409 1.72 -9.70 4.60
N ALA A 410 2.36 -9.43 3.47
CA ALA A 410 2.28 -8.13 2.81
C ALA A 410 0.85 -7.77 2.39
N ALA A 411 0.06 -8.77 1.99
CA ALA A 411 -1.36 -8.64 1.66
C ALA A 411 -2.28 -8.54 2.90
N ASN A 412 -1.74 -8.57 4.11
CA ASN A 412 -2.52 -8.57 5.35
C ASN A 412 -3.53 -9.73 5.45
N VAL A 413 -3.18 -10.88 4.90
CA VAL A 413 -3.98 -12.12 5.00
C VAL A 413 -3.60 -12.91 6.23
N ILE A 414 -2.32 -12.93 6.56
CA ILE A 414 -1.77 -13.46 7.80
C ILE A 414 -0.88 -12.42 8.47
N VAL A 415 -0.84 -12.44 9.81
CA VAL A 415 -0.02 -11.52 10.60
C VAL A 415 0.99 -12.33 11.41
N PRO A 416 2.30 -12.06 11.28
CA PRO A 416 3.30 -12.72 12.10
C PRO A 416 3.23 -12.23 13.55
N GLU A 417 3.13 -13.14 14.51
CA GLU A 417 3.15 -12.81 15.95
C GLU A 417 4.54 -12.97 16.57
N GLY A 418 5.40 -13.76 15.94
CA GLY A 418 6.76 -13.96 16.41
C GLY A 418 7.19 -15.44 16.44
N PRO A 419 8.36 -15.73 17.03
CA PRO A 419 8.90 -17.07 17.09
C PRO A 419 8.10 -17.95 18.04
N ALA A 420 7.89 -19.20 17.64
CA ALA A 420 7.30 -20.25 18.46
C ALA A 420 8.24 -21.44 18.60
N ARG A 421 8.19 -22.09 19.76
CA ARG A 421 8.85 -23.38 19.95
C ARG A 421 7.87 -24.49 19.62
N LEU A 422 8.07 -25.16 18.50
CA LEU A 422 7.20 -26.23 18.02
C LEU A 422 7.51 -27.56 18.70
N SER A 423 8.79 -27.82 18.98
CA SER A 423 9.27 -28.99 19.71
C SER A 423 10.53 -28.66 20.52
N LYS A 424 11.14 -29.66 21.20
CA LYS A 424 12.43 -29.46 21.90
C LYS A 424 13.56 -29.03 20.96
N ARG A 425 13.48 -29.35 19.66
CA ARG A 425 14.54 -29.11 18.66
C ARG A 425 14.08 -28.24 17.50
N GLU A 426 12.82 -27.83 17.47
CA GLU A 426 12.25 -27.14 16.33
C GLU A 426 11.63 -25.79 16.75
N THR A 427 11.99 -24.77 16.04
CA THR A 427 11.40 -23.44 16.16
C THR A 427 10.63 -23.09 14.88
N GLY A 428 9.64 -22.25 15.00
CA GLY A 428 8.84 -21.77 13.89
C GLY A 428 8.39 -20.33 14.11
N THR A 429 7.63 -19.84 13.17
CA THR A 429 6.96 -18.54 13.27
C THR A 429 5.46 -18.77 13.38
N LEU A 430 4.84 -18.07 14.33
CA LEU A 430 3.38 -18.04 14.47
C LEU A 430 2.79 -16.98 13.59
N TYR A 431 1.70 -17.31 12.94
CA TYR A 431 0.88 -16.40 12.15
C TYR A 431 -0.56 -16.46 12.62
N LEU A 432 -1.19 -15.30 12.75
CA LEU A 432 -2.64 -15.20 12.93
C LEU A 432 -3.29 -15.10 11.54
N LEU A 433 -4.27 -15.94 11.25
CA LEU A 433 -5.13 -15.74 10.07
C LEU A 433 -6.02 -14.52 10.31
N HIS A 434 -6.20 -13.70 9.29
CA HIS A 434 -7.01 -12.50 9.38
C HIS A 434 -8.43 -12.82 9.87
N PRO A 435 -8.91 -12.19 10.96
CA PRO A 435 -10.19 -12.51 11.58
C PRO A 435 -11.39 -12.40 10.63
N GLY A 436 -11.36 -11.50 9.66
CA GLY A 436 -12.41 -11.39 8.65
C GLY A 436 -12.56 -12.65 7.80
N PHE A 437 -11.47 -13.35 7.48
CA PHE A 437 -11.55 -14.65 6.78
C PHE A 437 -12.11 -15.74 7.70
N MET A 438 -11.70 -15.77 8.97
CA MET A 438 -12.28 -16.70 9.95
C MET A 438 -13.78 -16.49 10.07
N PHE A 439 -14.24 -15.25 10.07
CA PHE A 439 -15.66 -14.90 10.11
C PHE A 439 -16.38 -15.37 8.84
N ARG A 440 -15.86 -15.03 7.66
CA ARG A 440 -16.42 -15.41 6.36
C ARG A 440 -16.53 -16.92 6.21
N ASP A 441 -15.49 -17.65 6.61
CA ASP A 441 -15.41 -19.10 6.49
C ASP A 441 -16.18 -19.84 7.62
N ASN A 442 -16.81 -19.07 8.50
CA ASN A 442 -17.61 -19.57 9.63
C ASN A 442 -16.87 -20.64 10.47
N VAL A 443 -15.60 -20.34 10.84
CA VAL A 443 -14.72 -21.29 11.55
C VAL A 443 -15.24 -21.72 12.93
N ILE A 444 -16.22 -21.03 13.50
CA ILE A 444 -16.89 -21.43 14.74
C ILE A 444 -17.74 -22.71 14.51
N GLY A 445 -18.17 -22.93 13.29
CA GLY A 445 -19.10 -24.01 12.93
C GLY A 445 -20.54 -23.64 13.28
N GLY A 446 -21.42 -23.68 12.30
CA GLY A 446 -22.84 -23.45 12.50
C GLY A 446 -23.45 -24.59 13.31
N SER A 447 -24.11 -24.26 14.40
CA SER A 447 -25.09 -25.17 14.95
C SER A 447 -26.30 -25.22 14.02
N GLU A 448 -26.91 -26.35 13.86
CA GLU A 448 -28.22 -26.50 13.21
C GLU A 448 -29.32 -25.62 13.86
N LYS A 449 -29.01 -24.82 14.86
CA LYS A 449 -29.95 -24.13 15.77
C LYS A 449 -29.89 -22.62 15.83
N GLY A 450 -29.23 -21.93 14.90
CA GLY A 450 -29.34 -20.46 14.91
C GLY A 450 -28.16 -19.73 14.27
N THR A 451 -28.43 -18.50 13.83
CA THR A 451 -27.41 -17.58 13.34
C THR A 451 -26.54 -17.11 14.51
N LEU A 452 -25.24 -17.29 14.44
CA LEU A 452 -24.29 -16.77 15.44
C LEU A 452 -24.44 -15.24 15.57
N SER A 453 -24.44 -14.76 16.81
CA SER A 453 -24.50 -13.32 17.12
C SER A 453 -23.12 -12.68 17.04
N ALA A 454 -23.06 -11.34 17.04
CA ALA A 454 -21.80 -10.61 17.13
C ALA A 454 -21.01 -10.99 18.40
N ASN A 455 -21.70 -11.17 19.53
CA ASN A 455 -21.08 -11.54 20.80
C ASN A 455 -20.42 -12.95 20.74
N ASP A 456 -21.00 -13.91 20.04
CA ASP A 456 -20.39 -15.24 19.88
C ASP A 456 -19.03 -15.13 19.16
N TRP A 457 -18.95 -14.28 18.14
CA TRP A 457 -17.71 -14.00 17.42
C TRP A 457 -16.70 -13.25 18.27
N LEU A 458 -17.14 -12.26 19.05
CA LEU A 458 -16.26 -11.53 19.96
C LEU A 458 -15.68 -12.42 21.06
N GLN A 459 -16.47 -13.35 21.60
CA GLN A 459 -15.98 -14.35 22.55
C GLN A 459 -14.94 -15.27 21.88
N TYR A 460 -15.17 -15.70 20.64
CA TYR A 460 -14.21 -16.48 19.89
C TYR A 460 -12.89 -15.74 19.70
N PHE A 461 -12.93 -14.53 19.14
CA PHE A 461 -11.72 -13.72 18.89
C PHE A 461 -10.97 -13.36 20.17
N SER A 462 -11.69 -13.05 21.24
CA SER A 462 -11.09 -12.76 22.55
C SER A 462 -10.47 -13.99 23.21
N GLY A 463 -10.94 -15.17 22.85
CA GLY A 463 -10.42 -16.46 23.33
C GLY A 463 -9.23 -17.00 22.53
N LEU A 464 -8.84 -16.34 21.42
CA LEU A 464 -7.68 -16.76 20.62
C LEU A 464 -6.40 -16.65 21.45
N SER A 465 -5.56 -17.65 21.35
CA SER A 465 -4.28 -17.70 22.05
C SER A 465 -3.21 -18.33 21.17
N SER A 466 -2.06 -17.69 21.11
CA SER A 466 -0.87 -18.21 20.41
C SER A 466 -0.40 -19.59 20.91
N ARG A 467 -0.81 -19.97 22.13
CA ARG A 467 -0.55 -21.30 22.69
C ARG A 467 -1.39 -22.40 22.02
N VAL A 468 -2.43 -22.02 21.28
CA VAL A 468 -3.35 -22.93 20.58
C VAL A 468 -3.23 -22.68 19.09
N HIS A 469 -2.36 -23.41 18.44
CA HIS A 469 -2.08 -23.25 17.01
C HIS A 469 -2.20 -24.56 16.25
N ALA A 470 -2.43 -24.48 14.95
CA ALA A 470 -2.29 -25.59 14.03
C ALA A 470 -0.87 -25.61 13.48
N GLU A 471 -0.22 -26.78 13.47
CA GLU A 471 1.09 -26.95 12.86
C GLU A 471 0.95 -27.27 11.37
N ILE A 472 1.68 -26.54 10.53
CA ILE A 472 1.70 -26.76 9.07
C ILE A 472 2.95 -27.56 8.66
N THR A 473 3.88 -27.75 9.56
CA THR A 473 5.24 -28.18 9.32
C THR A 473 5.44 -29.64 8.91
N LYS A 474 4.43 -30.47 9.01
CA LYS A 474 4.58 -31.93 8.78
C LYS A 474 4.13 -32.42 7.41
N SER A 475 3.67 -31.53 6.56
CA SER A 475 3.18 -31.89 5.23
C SER A 475 4.26 -31.67 4.17
N ALA A 476 5.26 -32.56 4.12
CA ALA A 476 6.16 -32.64 2.96
C ALA A 476 5.37 -32.79 1.65
N GLU A 477 4.20 -33.39 1.72
CA GLU A 477 3.24 -33.56 0.64
C GLU A 477 2.66 -32.20 0.20
N MET A 478 2.17 -31.37 1.13
CA MET A 478 1.67 -30.02 0.85
C MET A 478 2.74 -29.15 0.17
N TRP A 479 3.98 -29.18 0.68
CA TRP A 479 5.06 -28.41 0.07
C TRP A 479 5.42 -28.92 -1.34
N SER A 480 5.35 -30.23 -1.56
CA SER A 480 5.60 -30.82 -2.87
C SER A 480 4.51 -30.48 -3.88
N GLU A 481 3.25 -30.51 -3.48
CA GLU A 481 2.11 -30.12 -4.30
C GLU A 481 2.18 -28.64 -4.66
N LEU A 482 2.45 -27.76 -3.67
CA LEU A 482 2.60 -26.33 -3.90
C LEU A 482 3.74 -26.01 -4.89
N VAL A 483 4.86 -26.71 -4.78
CA VAL A 483 5.99 -26.56 -5.71
C VAL A 483 5.63 -27.08 -7.10
N ALA A 484 4.91 -28.20 -7.18
CA ALA A 484 4.47 -28.78 -8.45
C ALA A 484 3.47 -27.87 -9.18
N GLU A 485 2.49 -27.33 -8.48
CA GLU A 485 1.53 -26.34 -8.99
C GLU A 485 2.25 -25.09 -9.52
N ALA A 486 3.26 -24.61 -8.77
CA ALA A 486 4.01 -23.44 -9.12
C ALA A 486 4.96 -23.62 -10.31
N ASN A 487 5.46 -24.84 -10.54
CA ASN A 487 6.38 -25.14 -11.65
C ASN A 487 5.67 -25.40 -12.99
N ALA A 488 4.35 -25.23 -13.05
CA ALA A 488 3.54 -25.62 -14.21
C ALA A 488 3.76 -24.79 -15.49
N GLU A 489 4.47 -23.66 -15.44
CA GLU A 489 4.76 -22.86 -16.66
C GLU A 489 6.23 -22.95 -17.04
N PRO A 490 6.55 -23.55 -18.18
CA PRO A 490 7.93 -23.64 -18.68
C PRO A 490 8.44 -22.28 -19.19
N CYS A 491 9.75 -22.08 -19.12
CA CYS A 491 10.40 -20.96 -19.80
C CYS A 491 10.01 -20.94 -21.29
N GLY A 492 9.52 -19.81 -21.80
CA GLY A 492 9.06 -19.68 -23.18
C GLY A 492 10.10 -20.03 -24.25
N LYS A 493 11.39 -20.12 -23.88
CA LYS A 493 12.49 -20.43 -24.79
C LYS A 493 13.03 -21.85 -24.63
N CYS A 494 13.28 -22.32 -23.43
CA CYS A 494 13.87 -23.65 -23.20
C CYS A 494 12.86 -24.70 -22.73
N GLN A 495 11.64 -24.31 -22.45
CA GLN A 495 10.53 -25.14 -21.98
C GLN A 495 10.83 -25.99 -20.72
N ASN A 496 11.99 -25.84 -20.11
CA ASN A 496 12.29 -26.48 -18.86
C ASN A 496 11.55 -25.75 -17.72
N GLY A 497 10.96 -26.52 -16.82
CA GLY A 497 10.37 -25.98 -15.60
C GLY A 497 11.42 -25.20 -14.83
N HIS A 498 11.07 -23.94 -14.47
CA HIS A 498 12.08 -23.03 -13.96
C HIS A 498 11.72 -22.60 -12.53
N PRO A 499 12.64 -22.70 -11.60
CA PRO A 499 12.41 -22.26 -10.23
C PRO A 499 12.47 -20.74 -10.06
N MET A 500 12.26 -19.94 -11.11
CA MET A 500 12.36 -18.50 -11.03
C MET A 500 11.22 -17.89 -10.22
N PHE A 501 11.61 -17.13 -9.22
CA PHE A 501 10.73 -16.38 -8.33
C PHE A 501 10.62 -14.90 -8.72
N ASP A 502 11.41 -14.48 -9.67
CA ASP A 502 11.39 -13.14 -10.24
C ASP A 502 11.34 -13.26 -11.76
N PRO A 503 10.19 -12.96 -12.40
CA PRO A 503 10.05 -13.04 -13.85
C PRO A 503 11.00 -12.10 -14.62
N ARG A 504 11.67 -11.20 -13.91
CA ARG A 504 12.68 -10.29 -14.47
C ARG A 504 14.09 -10.87 -14.44
N GLN A 505 14.32 -11.93 -13.68
CA GLN A 505 15.58 -12.64 -13.70
C GLN A 505 15.69 -13.46 -14.98
N ASN A 506 16.90 -13.55 -15.50
CA ASN A 506 17.18 -14.43 -16.62
C ASN A 506 16.92 -15.87 -16.22
N CYS A 507 16.46 -16.67 -17.17
CA CYS A 507 16.30 -18.10 -16.98
C CYS A 507 17.61 -18.74 -16.52
N GLU A 508 17.60 -19.40 -15.38
CA GLU A 508 18.78 -20.07 -14.82
C GLU A 508 19.33 -21.16 -15.75
N VAL A 509 18.47 -21.76 -16.60
CA VAL A 509 18.85 -22.84 -17.48
C VAL A 509 19.37 -22.33 -18.84
N CYS A 510 18.73 -21.33 -19.45
CA CYS A 510 19.08 -20.88 -20.79
C CYS A 510 19.47 -19.40 -20.89
N GLY A 511 19.51 -18.68 -19.79
CA GLY A 511 19.86 -17.27 -19.74
C GLY A 511 18.86 -16.32 -20.42
N SER A 512 17.72 -16.83 -20.90
CA SER A 512 16.71 -15.97 -21.54
C SER A 512 16.16 -14.97 -20.56
N PRO A 513 15.94 -13.71 -20.99
CA PRO A 513 15.31 -12.72 -20.14
C PRO A 513 13.89 -13.18 -19.77
N GLY A 514 13.51 -12.99 -18.51
CA GLY A 514 12.17 -13.22 -18.03
C GLY A 514 11.16 -12.31 -18.72
N ILE A 515 9.94 -12.78 -18.87
CA ILE A 515 8.84 -11.97 -19.41
C ILE A 515 8.29 -11.14 -18.24
N GLY A 516 8.78 -9.92 -18.06
CA GLY A 516 8.21 -8.99 -17.11
C GLY A 516 6.86 -8.48 -17.60
N MET A 517 5.76 -8.95 -17.04
CA MET A 517 4.50 -8.22 -17.14
C MET A 517 4.52 -7.08 -16.12
N SER A 518 4.38 -5.85 -16.58
CA SER A 518 4.09 -4.73 -15.69
C SER A 518 2.72 -4.95 -15.04
N PRO A 519 2.57 -4.77 -13.72
CA PRO A 519 1.29 -4.93 -13.04
C PRO A 519 0.24 -3.97 -13.54
N VAL A 520 0.66 -2.76 -13.90
CA VAL A 520 -0.21 -1.80 -14.59
C VAL A 520 -0.76 -2.43 -15.87
N ASN A 521 0.03 -3.23 -16.59
CA ASN A 521 -0.45 -3.95 -17.76
C ASN A 521 -1.55 -4.97 -17.43
N LEU A 522 -1.49 -5.64 -16.29
CA LEU A 522 -2.56 -6.54 -15.85
C LEU A 522 -3.88 -5.80 -15.60
N LEU A 523 -3.83 -4.59 -15.04
CA LEU A 523 -5.03 -3.75 -14.91
C LEU A 523 -5.45 -3.20 -16.27
N LEU A 524 -4.49 -2.69 -17.06
CA LEU A 524 -4.77 -2.09 -18.35
C LEU A 524 -5.41 -3.09 -19.33
N ASP A 525 -5.10 -4.37 -19.22
CA ASP A 525 -5.68 -5.43 -20.05
C ASP A 525 -7.04 -5.95 -19.53
N LYS A 526 -7.49 -5.49 -18.35
CA LYS A 526 -8.84 -5.82 -17.83
C LYS A 526 -9.93 -5.09 -18.63
N ASP A 527 -11.11 -5.73 -18.65
CA ASP A 527 -12.34 -5.10 -19.16
C ASP A 527 -12.66 -3.81 -18.37
N ILE A 528 -13.22 -2.81 -19.06
CA ILE A 528 -13.64 -1.54 -18.43
C ILE A 528 -14.74 -1.73 -17.37
N ALA A 529 -15.31 -2.91 -17.25
CA ALA A 529 -16.24 -3.25 -16.18
C ALA A 529 -15.66 -3.02 -14.77
N VAL A 530 -14.33 -3.10 -14.61
CA VAL A 530 -13.63 -2.86 -13.34
C VAL A 530 -13.62 -1.39 -12.90
N LEU A 531 -13.86 -0.46 -13.82
CA LEU A 531 -13.89 0.98 -13.53
C LEU A 531 -15.15 1.37 -12.76
N GLU A 532 -15.05 2.35 -11.88
CA GLU A 532 -16.19 2.92 -11.16
C GLU A 532 -16.97 3.92 -12.05
N LEU A 533 -17.59 3.40 -13.09
CA LEU A 533 -18.45 4.12 -14.01
C LEU A 533 -19.86 3.50 -14.01
N SER A 534 -20.89 4.29 -14.38
CA SER A 534 -22.24 3.74 -14.54
C SER A 534 -22.30 2.72 -15.69
N ASN A 535 -23.10 1.67 -15.55
CA ASN A 535 -23.25 0.64 -16.58
C ASN A 535 -23.60 1.23 -17.94
N ALA A 536 -24.51 2.21 -17.99
CA ALA A 536 -24.90 2.89 -19.23
C ALA A 536 -23.70 3.59 -19.91
N LEU A 537 -22.75 4.12 -19.14
CA LEU A 537 -21.55 4.74 -19.69
C LEU A 537 -20.55 3.68 -20.18
N LYS A 538 -20.38 2.59 -19.43
CA LYS A 538 -19.54 1.44 -19.84
C LYS A 538 -20.05 0.82 -21.15
N ASP A 539 -21.36 0.63 -21.28
CA ASP A 539 -21.97 0.06 -22.49
C ASP A 539 -21.70 0.96 -23.71
N ARG A 540 -21.82 2.27 -23.57
CA ARG A 540 -21.51 3.23 -24.64
C ARG A 540 -20.05 3.20 -25.05
N LEU A 541 -19.14 3.17 -24.06
CA LEU A 541 -17.69 3.05 -24.31
C LEU A 541 -17.37 1.75 -25.05
N LYS A 542 -18.00 0.63 -24.67
CA LYS A 542 -17.85 -0.66 -25.39
C LYS A 542 -18.36 -0.59 -26.80
N LEU A 543 -19.51 0.03 -27.04
CA LEU A 543 -20.06 0.24 -28.39
C LEU A 543 -19.13 1.12 -29.27
N ALA A 544 -18.42 2.05 -28.66
CA ALA A 544 -17.43 2.89 -29.33
C ALA A 544 -16.04 2.22 -29.50
N GLY A 545 -15.92 0.95 -29.07
CA GLY A 545 -14.69 0.16 -29.24
C GLY A 545 -13.74 0.19 -28.04
N PHE A 546 -14.08 0.86 -26.94
CA PHE A 546 -13.30 0.85 -25.71
C PHE A 546 -13.74 -0.31 -24.80
N SER A 547 -13.10 -1.46 -24.94
CA SER A 547 -13.42 -2.66 -24.16
C SER A 547 -12.46 -2.90 -22.99
N THR A 548 -11.24 -2.34 -23.04
CA THR A 548 -10.22 -2.51 -22.01
C THR A 548 -9.82 -1.17 -21.38
N VAL A 549 -9.34 -1.24 -20.15
CA VAL A 549 -8.81 -0.06 -19.44
C VAL A 549 -7.66 0.57 -20.23
N ARG A 550 -6.83 -0.24 -20.90
CA ARG A 550 -5.74 0.20 -21.76
C ARG A 550 -6.23 1.15 -22.86
N GLN A 551 -7.27 0.78 -23.56
CA GLN A 551 -7.82 1.59 -24.65
C GLN A 551 -8.26 2.97 -24.16
N LEU A 552 -8.88 3.05 -22.99
CA LEU A 552 -9.24 4.34 -22.39
C LEU A 552 -8.02 5.10 -21.87
N PHE A 553 -7.03 4.39 -21.33
CA PHE A 553 -5.80 5.00 -20.81
C PHE A 553 -4.96 5.65 -21.91
N GLU A 554 -4.85 5.00 -23.08
CA GLU A 554 -4.07 5.45 -24.22
C GLU A 554 -4.82 6.44 -25.15
N ALA A 555 -6.15 6.44 -25.11
CA ALA A 555 -6.97 7.36 -25.90
C ALA A 555 -6.69 8.81 -25.55
N SER A 556 -6.78 9.72 -26.51
CA SER A 556 -6.80 11.17 -26.25
C SER A 556 -8.16 11.61 -25.72
N ASP A 557 -8.22 12.77 -25.04
CA ASP A 557 -9.49 13.34 -24.58
C ASP A 557 -10.47 13.56 -25.72
N ALA A 558 -9.96 13.99 -26.89
CA ALA A 558 -10.78 14.17 -28.09
C ALA A 558 -11.38 12.83 -28.59
N GLN A 559 -10.69 11.70 -28.46
CA GLN A 559 -11.20 10.40 -28.83
C GLN A 559 -12.30 9.91 -27.87
N ILE A 560 -12.17 10.21 -26.59
CA ILE A 560 -13.19 9.86 -25.59
C ILE A 560 -14.40 10.79 -25.72
N ASP A 561 -14.17 12.09 -25.95
CA ASP A 561 -15.22 13.09 -26.15
C ASP A 561 -16.06 12.84 -27.43
N ALA A 562 -15.45 12.24 -28.44
CA ALA A 562 -16.11 11.86 -29.67
C ALA A 562 -17.11 10.69 -29.51
N VAL A 563 -17.15 10.01 -28.37
CA VAL A 563 -18.10 8.95 -28.08
C VAL A 563 -19.50 9.57 -27.89
N GLU A 564 -20.48 9.02 -28.54
CA GLU A 564 -21.85 9.53 -28.49
C GLU A 564 -22.37 9.69 -27.05
N TYR A 565 -22.87 10.87 -26.73
CA TYR A 565 -23.31 11.29 -25.39
C TYR A 565 -22.18 11.34 -24.32
N VAL A 566 -20.90 11.38 -24.71
CA VAL A 566 -19.77 11.60 -23.82
C VAL A 566 -19.35 13.03 -23.92
N GLY A 567 -19.54 14.01 -23.52
CA GLY A 567 -18.97 15.36 -23.63
C GLY A 567 -17.86 15.57 -22.59
N GLU A 568 -17.26 16.74 -22.60
CA GLU A 568 -16.09 17.12 -21.81
C GLU A 568 -16.18 16.71 -20.32
N MET A 569 -17.33 16.92 -19.67
CA MET A 569 -17.56 16.55 -18.27
C MET A 569 -17.49 15.03 -18.03
N ARG A 570 -18.01 14.25 -18.98
CA ARG A 570 -17.93 12.78 -18.87
C ARG A 570 -16.57 12.23 -19.27
N THR A 571 -15.88 12.87 -20.19
CA THR A 571 -14.48 12.60 -20.50
C THR A 571 -13.64 12.77 -19.26
N GLN A 572 -13.80 13.85 -18.51
CA GLN A 572 -13.12 14.06 -17.24
C GLN A 572 -13.48 13.01 -16.19
N LEU A 573 -14.74 12.62 -16.10
CA LEU A 573 -15.19 11.55 -15.21
C LEU A 573 -14.53 10.20 -15.56
N ILE A 574 -14.46 9.87 -16.85
CA ILE A 574 -13.80 8.64 -17.34
C ILE A 574 -12.29 8.68 -17.01
N ARG A 575 -11.63 9.82 -17.26
CA ARG A 575 -10.22 10.01 -16.89
C ARG A 575 -9.99 9.81 -15.40
N ASN A 576 -10.83 10.41 -14.59
CA ASN A 576 -10.74 10.27 -13.14
C ASN A 576 -10.96 8.82 -12.70
N ALA A 577 -11.91 8.10 -13.31
CA ALA A 577 -12.16 6.69 -13.00
C ALA A 577 -10.98 5.80 -13.43
N VAL A 578 -10.39 6.04 -14.61
CA VAL A 578 -9.20 5.33 -15.08
C VAL A 578 -8.01 5.64 -14.16
N SER A 579 -7.78 6.91 -13.84
CA SER A 579 -6.72 7.33 -12.93
C SER A 579 -6.91 6.75 -11.54
N ALA A 580 -8.13 6.78 -11.01
CA ALA A 580 -8.46 6.21 -9.70
C ALA A 580 -8.24 4.69 -9.68
N ALA A 581 -8.65 3.97 -10.73
CA ALA A 581 -8.42 2.53 -10.85
C ALA A 581 -6.92 2.20 -10.95
N VAL A 582 -6.16 3.00 -11.71
CA VAL A 582 -4.70 2.87 -11.79
C VAL A 582 -4.08 3.23 -10.44
N ASP A 583 -4.48 4.33 -9.82
CA ASP A 583 -3.99 4.75 -8.51
C ASP A 583 -4.40 3.74 -7.41
N GLU A 584 -5.61 3.18 -7.47
CA GLU A 584 -6.07 2.14 -6.55
C GLU A 584 -5.32 0.81 -6.78
N PHE A 585 -5.09 0.43 -8.03
CA PHE A 585 -4.34 -0.77 -8.39
C PHE A 585 -2.84 -0.58 -8.11
N VAL A 586 -2.29 0.60 -8.34
CA VAL A 586 -0.93 1.00 -7.97
C VAL A 586 -0.83 1.25 -6.47
N ALA A 587 -1.84 1.81 -5.83
CA ALA A 587 -1.95 1.98 -4.39
C ALA A 587 -2.62 0.79 -3.68
N GLY A 588 -3.28 -0.12 -4.41
CA GLY A 588 -3.88 -1.38 -4.09
C GLY A 588 -5.14 -1.34 -3.43
#